data_bc5c22a944ae409b35367e29575a3740
#
_entry.id   bc5c22a944ae409b35367e29575a3740
#
_cell.length_a   1.000
_cell.length_b   1.000
_cell.length_c   1.000
_cell.angle_alpha   90.00
_cell.angle_beta   90.00
_cell.angle_gamma   90.00
#
_symmetry.space_group_name_H-M   'P 1'
#
loop_
_entity.id
_entity.type
_entity.pdbx_description
1 polymer ?
#
loop_
_entity_poly.entity_id
_entity_poly.type
_entity_poly.pdbx_seq_one_letter_code
_entity_poly.pdbx_strand_id
1 'polypeptide(L)'
;LKIFHNAMYDVLWIRRLGLTVHGTIVDTMTVSSLVNENRFRYDLNSVAKEYTGLGKNESALNMAAKEWGVDPKAEMYKLPAMYVGEYAEKDAEITLALWQELKKEINMQDLHTIVTLEQQVFPCLVDMKWKGVRVSEDQVDVLEKKLQATYDLCIKRIKAATGISPEIWAAKSIAKVCDKLGVKYDRTEKTGAPSFTKNSFARSKNLVVKSIATARQMDKLKNTFLHSIRNFVYNGRIHSDIHQLRGDQGGTVTGRLSYSHPNLQQLPNYSPIGMGIRSIFIPEEGCQWGCFDYSQQEPRLVIHYAMNTPGVTGLGEIVAQYEKGDADFHQIVADIADLERREAKTINLGLFYGMGQAKLQAQLGIDDTDTAQALLKQYHSAVPFVKQLIKSVMDRAQRKGRIRTLGGRYCRFDMWEPKQFGMHKPLTFEQAETEIGIGNMKRAFTYKALNKLIQGSAADMTKQAMINLHKEGIVPMIQLHDELDISVENEKQSNKIIEIMKDAIPLDIPNKV
;
A
#
# COMPACT_ATOMS: atom_id res chain seq x y z
N LEU A 1 -8.21 22.50 -19.79
CA LEU A 1 -8.36 21.99 -18.44
C LEU A 1 -9.75 21.39 -18.26
N LYS A 2 -9.85 20.18 -17.73
CA LYS A 2 -11.09 19.49 -17.36
C LYS A 2 -11.03 19.19 -15.87
N ILE A 3 -12.09 19.50 -15.16
CA ILE A 3 -12.14 19.40 -13.69
C ILE A 3 -13.20 18.39 -13.32
N PHE A 4 -12.83 17.40 -12.51
CA PHE A 4 -13.68 16.33 -12.03
C PHE A 4 -13.56 16.20 -10.51
N HIS A 5 -14.45 15.43 -9.94
CA HIS A 5 -14.30 14.87 -8.59
C HIS A 5 -14.48 13.36 -8.64
N ASN A 6 -13.42 12.59 -8.38
CA ASN A 6 -13.29 11.17 -8.67
C ASN A 6 -13.23 10.87 -10.19
N ALA A 7 -12.31 11.56 -10.86
CA ALA A 7 -12.14 11.57 -12.32
C ALA A 7 -12.07 10.19 -12.98
N MET A 8 -11.54 9.17 -12.30
CA MET A 8 -11.43 7.81 -12.83
C MET A 8 -12.79 7.24 -13.24
N TYR A 9 -13.82 7.52 -12.45
CA TYR A 9 -15.19 7.07 -12.74
C TYR A 9 -15.71 7.71 -14.03
N ASP A 10 -15.71 9.03 -14.09
CA ASP A 10 -16.31 9.77 -15.22
C ASP A 10 -15.54 9.55 -16.53
N VAL A 11 -14.21 9.59 -16.49
CA VAL A 11 -13.35 9.43 -17.67
C VAL A 11 -13.54 8.05 -18.31
N LEU A 12 -13.67 6.99 -17.51
CA LEU A 12 -13.92 5.64 -18.03
C LEU A 12 -15.31 5.50 -18.65
N TRP A 13 -16.35 6.12 -18.07
CA TRP A 13 -17.69 6.13 -18.67
C TRP A 13 -17.72 6.95 -19.96
N ILE A 14 -17.10 8.13 -19.99
CA ILE A 14 -16.95 8.93 -21.22
C ILE A 14 -16.26 8.11 -22.32
N ARG A 15 -15.18 7.39 -21.98
CA ARG A 15 -14.47 6.50 -22.90
C ARG A 15 -15.35 5.34 -23.37
N ARG A 16 -16.21 4.79 -22.49
CA ARG A 16 -17.17 3.74 -22.85
C ARG A 16 -18.23 4.21 -23.87
N LEU A 17 -18.56 5.50 -23.84
CA LEU A 17 -19.43 6.15 -24.83
C LEU A 17 -18.71 6.47 -26.15
N GLY A 18 -17.46 6.07 -26.35
CA GLY A 18 -16.65 6.33 -27.53
C GLY A 18 -16.06 7.74 -27.61
N LEU A 19 -16.11 8.50 -26.51
CA LEU A 19 -15.59 9.86 -26.44
C LEU A 19 -14.22 9.86 -25.74
N THR A 20 -13.35 10.79 -26.14
CA THR A 20 -12.01 10.97 -25.54
C THR A 20 -11.93 12.30 -24.82
N VAL A 21 -11.44 12.27 -23.59
CA VAL A 21 -11.16 13.48 -22.79
C VAL A 21 -9.74 13.96 -23.11
N HIS A 22 -9.64 15.08 -23.81
CA HIS A 22 -8.35 15.69 -24.17
C HIS A 22 -7.95 16.79 -23.20
N GLY A 23 -6.63 16.97 -23.02
CA GLY A 23 -6.00 18.02 -22.22
C GLY A 23 -5.83 17.62 -20.76
N THR A 24 -5.39 18.56 -19.94
CA THR A 24 -5.10 18.32 -18.53
C THR A 24 -6.38 18.01 -17.75
N ILE A 25 -6.36 16.89 -17.04
CA ILE A 25 -7.44 16.46 -16.14
C ILE A 25 -7.03 16.80 -14.71
N VAL A 26 -7.93 17.45 -13.98
CA VAL A 26 -7.81 17.72 -12.54
C VAL A 26 -8.86 16.90 -11.83
N ASP A 27 -8.43 16.10 -10.87
CA ASP A 27 -9.31 15.43 -9.92
C ASP A 27 -9.27 16.15 -8.57
N THR A 28 -10.35 16.86 -8.22
CA THR A 28 -10.43 17.61 -6.96
C THR A 28 -10.42 16.70 -5.74
N MET A 29 -10.82 15.42 -5.86
CA MET A 29 -10.68 14.45 -4.77
C MET A 29 -9.19 14.13 -4.51
N THR A 30 -8.43 13.87 -5.55
CA THR A 30 -6.98 13.66 -5.47
C THR A 30 -6.26 14.90 -4.92
N VAL A 31 -6.57 16.08 -5.44
CA VAL A 31 -5.98 17.35 -4.95
C VAL A 31 -6.32 17.60 -3.48
N SER A 32 -7.55 17.37 -3.07
CA SER A 32 -7.97 17.53 -1.66
C SER A 32 -7.16 16.63 -0.71
N SER A 33 -6.82 15.43 -1.15
CA SER A 33 -5.99 14.52 -0.34
C SER A 33 -4.50 14.91 -0.33
N LEU A 34 -4.01 15.68 -1.29
CA LEU A 34 -2.68 16.29 -1.26
C LEU A 34 -2.64 17.53 -0.33
N VAL A 35 -3.71 18.31 -0.33
CA VAL A 35 -3.86 19.47 0.57
C VAL A 35 -3.95 19.04 2.03
N ASN A 36 -4.68 17.96 2.32
CA ASN A 36 -4.78 17.38 3.65
C ASN A 36 -5.03 15.87 3.60
N GLU A 37 -3.96 15.06 3.74
CA GLU A 37 -4.02 13.59 3.72
C GLU A 37 -4.61 12.98 5.00
N ASN A 38 -4.83 13.77 6.07
CA ASN A 38 -5.34 13.30 7.34
C ASN A 38 -6.87 13.37 7.45
N ARG A 39 -7.56 13.88 6.41
CA ARG A 39 -9.03 13.88 6.37
C ARG A 39 -9.59 12.45 6.44
N PHE A 40 -10.75 12.34 7.05
CA PHE A 40 -11.46 11.05 7.14
C PHE A 40 -12.21 10.71 5.84
N ARG A 41 -12.77 11.74 5.17
CA ARG A 41 -13.56 11.61 3.94
C ARG A 41 -13.12 12.61 2.88
N TYR A 42 -13.24 12.21 1.63
CA TYR A 42 -12.92 13.01 0.45
C TYR A 42 -14.10 13.07 -0.54
N ASP A 43 -15.31 12.66 -0.14
CA ASP A 43 -16.49 12.84 -0.98
C ASP A 43 -16.76 14.34 -1.24
N LEU A 44 -17.36 14.63 -2.41
CA LEU A 44 -17.56 16.01 -2.88
C LEU A 44 -18.29 16.88 -1.86
N ASN A 45 -19.35 16.35 -1.24
CA ASN A 45 -20.13 17.09 -0.28
C ASN A 45 -19.33 17.49 0.98
N SER A 46 -18.57 16.54 1.53
CA SER A 46 -17.74 16.79 2.74
C SER A 46 -16.62 17.78 2.48
N VAL A 47 -15.95 17.68 1.32
CA VAL A 47 -14.83 18.56 0.98
C VAL A 47 -15.35 19.96 0.58
N ALA A 48 -16.39 20.03 -0.26
CA ALA A 48 -16.93 21.30 -0.71
C ALA A 48 -17.51 22.13 0.44
N LYS A 49 -18.25 21.52 1.35
CA LYS A 49 -18.76 22.23 2.55
C LYS A 49 -17.66 22.92 3.35
N GLU A 50 -16.53 22.27 3.52
CA GLU A 50 -15.41 22.82 4.28
C GLU A 50 -14.74 24.00 3.57
N TYR A 51 -14.49 23.87 2.26
CA TYR A 51 -13.74 24.89 1.51
C TYR A 51 -14.59 26.01 0.95
N THR A 52 -15.87 25.74 0.62
CA THR A 52 -16.73 26.69 -0.09
C THR A 52 -18.02 27.05 0.67
N GLY A 53 -18.35 26.31 1.73
CA GLY A 53 -19.67 26.41 2.39
C GLY A 53 -20.81 25.76 1.57
N LEU A 54 -20.56 25.35 0.32
CA LEU A 54 -21.58 24.77 -0.57
C LEU A 54 -21.75 23.28 -0.28
N GLY A 55 -22.97 22.78 -0.36
CA GLY A 55 -23.32 21.38 -0.21
C GLY A 55 -24.20 20.88 -1.33
N LYS A 56 -24.25 19.57 -1.50
CA LYS A 56 -25.19 18.92 -2.44
C LYS A 56 -26.63 19.13 -2.00
N ASN A 57 -27.51 19.29 -2.97
CA ASN A 57 -28.95 19.21 -2.79
C ASN A 57 -29.45 17.91 -3.39
N GLU A 58 -29.66 16.90 -2.56
CA GLU A 58 -30.14 15.57 -2.98
C GLU A 58 -31.65 15.38 -2.70
N SER A 59 -32.38 16.43 -2.28
CA SER A 59 -33.77 16.29 -1.82
C SER A 59 -34.69 15.78 -2.94
N ALA A 60 -34.66 16.42 -4.11
CA ALA A 60 -35.51 16.05 -5.26
C ALA A 60 -35.17 14.64 -5.76
N LEU A 61 -33.87 14.31 -5.86
CA LEU A 61 -33.39 12.98 -6.24
C LEU A 61 -33.88 11.90 -5.25
N ASN A 62 -33.74 12.14 -3.95
CA ASN A 62 -34.16 11.19 -2.92
C ASN A 62 -35.68 11.01 -2.87
N MET A 63 -36.46 12.07 -3.10
CA MET A 63 -37.92 12.00 -3.20
C MET A 63 -38.34 11.15 -4.40
N ALA A 64 -37.81 11.44 -5.58
CA ALA A 64 -38.07 10.67 -6.80
C ALA A 64 -37.68 9.20 -6.62
N ALA A 65 -36.47 8.92 -6.08
CA ALA A 65 -36.03 7.55 -5.85
C ALA A 65 -36.98 6.77 -4.94
N LYS A 66 -37.48 7.42 -3.89
CA LYS A 66 -38.47 6.82 -2.97
C LYS A 66 -39.79 6.52 -3.67
N GLU A 67 -40.30 7.44 -4.48
CA GLU A 67 -41.55 7.24 -5.25
C GLU A 67 -41.43 6.13 -6.28
N TRP A 68 -40.26 6.00 -6.92
CA TRP A 68 -40.00 4.98 -7.94
C TRP A 68 -39.53 3.64 -7.33
N GLY A 69 -39.33 3.57 -6.01
CA GLY A 69 -38.89 2.35 -5.31
C GLY A 69 -37.48 1.90 -5.72
N VAL A 70 -36.57 2.84 -6.03
CA VAL A 70 -35.19 2.58 -6.46
C VAL A 70 -34.17 3.18 -5.48
N ASP A 71 -32.95 2.62 -5.47
CA ASP A 71 -31.84 3.19 -4.71
C ASP A 71 -31.32 4.46 -5.41
N PRO A 72 -31.26 5.62 -4.72
CA PRO A 72 -30.87 6.89 -5.33
C PRO A 72 -29.42 6.94 -5.82
N LYS A 73 -28.55 6.03 -5.36
CA LYS A 73 -27.14 5.95 -5.78
C LYS A 73 -26.88 4.81 -6.74
N ALA A 74 -27.31 3.60 -6.41
CA ALA A 74 -27.06 2.41 -7.21
C ALA A 74 -27.94 2.34 -8.46
N GLU A 75 -29.13 2.93 -8.42
CA GLU A 75 -30.15 2.79 -9.47
C GLU A 75 -30.63 4.15 -10.04
N MET A 76 -29.84 5.20 -9.84
CA MET A 76 -30.13 6.56 -10.36
C MET A 76 -30.46 6.57 -11.86
N TYR A 77 -29.81 5.67 -12.63
CA TYR A 77 -30.02 5.54 -14.08
C TYR A 77 -31.46 5.14 -14.48
N LYS A 78 -32.26 4.64 -13.55
CA LYS A 78 -33.68 4.31 -13.76
C LYS A 78 -34.61 5.52 -13.61
N LEU A 79 -34.11 6.61 -13.05
CA LEU A 79 -34.92 7.82 -12.84
C LEU A 79 -34.95 8.69 -14.10
N PRO A 80 -36.08 9.38 -14.38
CA PRO A 80 -36.14 10.36 -15.42
C PRO A 80 -35.12 11.49 -15.26
N ALA A 81 -34.56 11.95 -16.39
CA ALA A 81 -33.49 12.96 -16.40
C ALA A 81 -33.84 14.25 -15.65
N MET A 82 -35.13 14.63 -15.62
CA MET A 82 -35.61 15.82 -14.92
C MET A 82 -35.30 15.82 -13.41
N TYR A 83 -35.25 14.65 -12.78
CA TYR A 83 -34.91 14.52 -11.34
C TYR A 83 -33.42 14.39 -11.09
N VAL A 84 -32.66 13.95 -12.09
CA VAL A 84 -31.20 13.74 -12.01
C VAL A 84 -30.44 14.97 -12.49
N GLY A 85 -31.01 15.74 -13.43
CA GLY A 85 -30.33 16.87 -14.09
C GLY A 85 -29.89 17.96 -13.10
N GLU A 86 -30.80 18.45 -12.27
CA GLU A 86 -30.48 19.48 -11.26
C GLU A 86 -29.37 19.03 -10.30
N TYR A 87 -29.40 17.77 -9.88
CA TYR A 87 -28.36 17.17 -9.05
C TYR A 87 -27.00 17.15 -9.77
N ALA A 88 -26.98 16.74 -11.05
CA ALA A 88 -25.75 16.65 -11.83
C ALA A 88 -25.15 18.03 -12.15
N GLU A 89 -25.98 19.02 -12.48
CA GLU A 89 -25.57 20.40 -12.68
C GLU A 89 -24.96 20.98 -11.40
N LYS A 90 -25.60 20.73 -10.25
CA LYS A 90 -25.11 21.21 -8.95
C LYS A 90 -23.77 20.56 -8.57
N ASP A 91 -23.58 19.30 -8.84
CA ASP A 91 -22.31 18.61 -8.61
C ASP A 91 -21.17 19.23 -9.46
N ALA A 92 -21.43 19.60 -10.70
CA ALA A 92 -20.48 20.28 -11.57
C ALA A 92 -20.12 21.70 -11.05
N GLU A 93 -21.12 22.51 -10.64
CA GLU A 93 -20.91 23.82 -10.04
C GLU A 93 -20.06 23.76 -8.78
N ILE A 94 -20.41 22.83 -7.87
CA ILE A 94 -19.69 22.64 -6.61
C ILE A 94 -18.25 22.18 -6.88
N THR A 95 -18.04 21.30 -7.84
CA THR A 95 -16.70 20.83 -8.23
C THR A 95 -15.83 21.97 -8.75
N LEU A 96 -16.41 22.87 -9.56
CA LEU A 96 -15.70 24.05 -10.07
C LEU A 96 -15.38 25.06 -8.94
N ALA A 97 -16.34 25.32 -8.05
CA ALA A 97 -16.13 26.19 -6.91
C ALA A 97 -15.03 25.64 -5.98
N LEU A 98 -15.09 24.34 -5.67
CA LEU A 98 -14.06 23.66 -4.89
C LEU A 98 -12.68 23.80 -5.53
N TRP A 99 -12.57 23.65 -6.84
CA TRP A 99 -11.27 23.80 -7.53
C TRP A 99 -10.69 25.21 -7.36
N GLN A 100 -11.51 26.25 -7.33
CA GLN A 100 -11.03 27.62 -7.12
C GLN A 100 -10.37 27.78 -5.74
N GLU A 101 -10.96 27.18 -4.71
CA GLU A 101 -10.38 27.20 -3.35
C GLU A 101 -9.13 26.31 -3.25
N LEU A 102 -9.18 25.11 -3.80
CA LEU A 102 -8.02 24.21 -3.79
C LEU A 102 -6.80 24.80 -4.51
N LYS A 103 -6.98 25.63 -5.55
CA LYS A 103 -5.88 26.37 -6.18
C LYS A 103 -5.18 27.32 -5.21
N LYS A 104 -5.93 27.96 -4.32
CA LYS A 104 -5.34 28.83 -3.29
C LYS A 104 -4.49 28.01 -2.32
N GLU A 105 -5.01 26.84 -1.89
CA GLU A 105 -4.29 25.91 -1.03
C GLU A 105 -3.02 25.37 -1.68
N ILE A 106 -3.06 25.01 -2.97
CA ILE A 106 -1.88 24.56 -3.73
C ILE A 106 -0.79 25.63 -3.70
N ASN A 107 -1.17 26.91 -3.94
CA ASN A 107 -0.23 28.02 -3.92
C ASN A 107 0.35 28.27 -2.51
N MET A 108 -0.52 28.34 -1.49
CA MET A 108 -0.10 28.59 -0.10
C MET A 108 0.80 27.50 0.46
N GLN A 109 0.57 26.27 0.07
CA GLN A 109 1.31 25.10 0.56
C GLN A 109 2.46 24.68 -0.34
N ASP A 110 2.68 25.30 -1.49
CA ASP A 110 3.69 24.93 -2.49
C ASP A 110 3.56 23.45 -2.93
N LEU A 111 2.36 23.07 -3.41
CA LEU A 111 2.05 21.70 -3.82
C LEU A 111 2.10 21.47 -5.33
N HIS A 112 2.56 22.45 -6.12
CA HIS A 112 2.52 22.40 -7.59
C HIS A 112 3.18 21.14 -8.16
N THR A 113 4.38 20.80 -7.68
CA THR A 113 5.13 19.65 -8.17
C THR A 113 4.35 18.34 -8.00
N ILE A 114 3.84 18.10 -6.79
CA ILE A 114 3.15 16.85 -6.51
C ILE A 114 1.77 16.78 -7.17
N VAL A 115 1.06 17.91 -7.29
CA VAL A 115 -0.20 17.98 -8.04
C VAL A 115 0.06 17.65 -9.51
N THR A 116 1.13 18.18 -10.10
CA THR A 116 1.52 17.89 -11.48
C THR A 116 1.85 16.40 -11.66
N LEU A 117 2.60 15.80 -10.75
CA LEU A 117 2.93 14.37 -10.80
C LEU A 117 1.66 13.51 -10.78
N GLU A 118 0.73 13.80 -9.87
CA GLU A 118 -0.53 13.04 -9.77
C GLU A 118 -1.44 13.24 -10.99
N GLN A 119 -1.46 14.42 -11.58
CA GLN A 119 -2.17 14.68 -12.83
C GLN A 119 -1.55 13.95 -14.03
N GLN A 120 -0.23 13.89 -14.09
CA GLN A 120 0.48 13.23 -15.20
C GLN A 120 0.43 11.70 -15.13
N VAL A 121 0.37 11.10 -13.94
CA VAL A 121 0.21 9.65 -13.82
C VAL A 121 -1.20 9.18 -14.11
N PHE A 122 -2.20 10.05 -13.96
CA PHE A 122 -3.62 9.71 -14.09
C PHE A 122 -3.97 9.06 -15.44
N PRO A 123 -3.55 9.57 -16.63
CA PRO A 123 -3.81 8.90 -17.90
C PRO A 123 -3.27 7.48 -17.98
N CYS A 124 -2.09 7.23 -17.43
CA CYS A 124 -1.53 5.88 -17.34
C CYS A 124 -2.43 4.95 -16.52
N LEU A 125 -2.94 5.41 -15.37
CA LEU A 125 -3.85 4.62 -14.54
C LEU A 125 -5.20 4.35 -15.22
N VAL A 126 -5.72 5.32 -16.00
CA VAL A 126 -6.90 5.13 -16.83
C VAL A 126 -6.67 4.03 -17.86
N ASP A 127 -5.54 4.06 -18.56
CA ASP A 127 -5.20 3.07 -19.57
C ASP A 127 -4.95 1.69 -18.96
N MET A 128 -4.28 1.61 -17.82
CA MET A 128 -4.10 0.36 -17.07
C MET A 128 -5.47 -0.26 -16.71
N LYS A 129 -6.38 0.52 -16.14
CA LYS A 129 -7.71 0.02 -15.76
C LYS A 129 -8.55 -0.31 -16.98
N TRP A 130 -8.51 0.50 -18.04
CA TRP A 130 -9.24 0.25 -19.29
C TRP A 130 -8.77 -1.02 -19.97
N LYS A 131 -7.47 -1.21 -20.11
CA LYS A 131 -6.86 -2.38 -20.73
C LYS A 131 -7.08 -3.63 -19.87
N GLY A 132 -6.91 -3.50 -18.58
CA GLY A 132 -6.92 -4.61 -17.63
C GLY A 132 -5.77 -5.59 -17.88
N VAL A 133 -5.67 -6.63 -17.04
CA VAL A 133 -4.66 -7.68 -17.15
C VAL A 133 -5.30 -8.98 -17.60
N ARG A 134 -4.66 -9.67 -18.54
CA ARG A 134 -5.14 -10.96 -19.06
C ARG A 134 -5.01 -12.06 -18.01
N VAL A 135 -5.99 -12.96 -17.99
CA VAL A 135 -6.05 -14.12 -17.09
C VAL A 135 -6.24 -15.39 -17.92
N SER A 136 -5.46 -16.41 -17.63
CA SER A 136 -5.67 -17.76 -18.19
C SER A 136 -6.68 -18.52 -17.33
N GLU A 137 -7.91 -18.64 -17.82
CA GLU A 137 -8.97 -19.37 -17.13
C GLU A 137 -8.63 -20.87 -17.00
N ASP A 138 -7.96 -21.45 -18.00
CA ASP A 138 -7.48 -22.85 -17.94
C ASP A 138 -6.51 -23.06 -16.78
N GLN A 139 -5.57 -22.11 -16.58
CA GLN A 139 -4.62 -22.20 -15.46
C GLN A 139 -5.32 -22.00 -14.12
N VAL A 140 -6.35 -21.16 -14.05
CA VAL A 140 -7.19 -21.02 -12.85
C VAL A 140 -7.86 -22.35 -12.51
N ASP A 141 -8.42 -23.07 -13.49
CA ASP A 141 -9.07 -24.38 -13.30
C ASP A 141 -8.08 -25.45 -12.83
N VAL A 142 -6.91 -25.52 -13.47
CA VAL A 142 -5.84 -26.44 -13.08
C VAL A 142 -5.38 -26.18 -11.66
N LEU A 143 -5.15 -24.93 -11.32
CA LEU A 143 -4.69 -24.53 -9.99
C LEU A 143 -5.76 -24.83 -8.93
N GLU A 144 -7.02 -24.54 -9.20
CA GLU A 144 -8.14 -24.82 -8.28
C GLU A 144 -8.23 -26.32 -7.95
N LYS A 145 -8.17 -27.20 -8.96
CA LYS A 145 -8.15 -28.64 -8.79
C LYS A 145 -6.96 -29.09 -7.92
N LYS A 146 -5.77 -28.53 -8.15
CA LYS A 146 -4.56 -28.82 -7.37
C LYS A 146 -4.68 -28.38 -5.91
N LEU A 147 -5.23 -27.20 -5.65
CA LEU A 147 -5.46 -26.70 -4.30
C LEU A 147 -6.47 -27.58 -3.55
N GLN A 148 -7.58 -27.95 -4.21
CA GLN A 148 -8.61 -28.80 -3.65
C GLN A 148 -8.05 -30.19 -3.33
N ALA A 149 -7.33 -30.82 -4.24
CA ALA A 149 -6.71 -32.12 -4.01
C ALA A 149 -5.75 -32.14 -2.82
N THR A 150 -4.93 -31.05 -2.70
CA THR A 150 -4.02 -30.90 -1.54
C THR A 150 -4.77 -30.70 -0.23
N TYR A 151 -5.84 -29.89 -0.26
CA TYR A 151 -6.74 -29.71 0.88
C TYR A 151 -7.33 -31.05 1.35
N ASP A 152 -7.92 -31.82 0.41
CA ASP A 152 -8.56 -33.11 0.71
C ASP A 152 -7.56 -34.12 1.27
N LEU A 153 -6.32 -34.12 0.74
CA LEU A 153 -5.25 -34.96 1.26
C LEU A 153 -4.90 -34.59 2.72
N CYS A 154 -4.86 -33.30 3.05
CA CYS A 154 -4.65 -32.85 4.42
C CYS A 154 -5.77 -33.29 5.35
N ILE A 155 -7.03 -33.14 4.94
CA ILE A 155 -8.19 -33.56 5.73
C ILE A 155 -8.20 -35.08 5.93
N LYS A 156 -7.91 -35.85 4.87
CA LYS A 156 -7.77 -37.33 4.97
C LYS A 156 -6.69 -37.73 5.98
N ARG A 157 -5.52 -37.08 5.95
CA ARG A 157 -4.43 -37.34 6.90
C ARG A 157 -4.84 -37.03 8.34
N ILE A 158 -5.53 -35.93 8.58
CA ILE A 158 -6.01 -35.54 9.92
C ILE A 158 -7.01 -36.58 10.41
N LYS A 159 -7.98 -36.96 9.56
CA LYS A 159 -9.01 -37.96 9.88
C LYS A 159 -8.41 -39.33 10.17
N ALA A 160 -7.43 -39.78 9.38
CA ALA A 160 -6.76 -41.05 9.59
C ALA A 160 -6.02 -41.11 10.94
N ALA A 161 -5.39 -40.01 11.36
CA ALA A 161 -4.64 -39.92 12.61
C ALA A 161 -5.50 -39.74 13.86
N THR A 162 -6.68 -39.11 13.73
CA THR A 162 -7.47 -38.67 14.88
C THR A 162 -8.93 -39.17 14.91
N GLY A 163 -9.42 -39.70 13.79
CA GLY A 163 -10.84 -40.01 13.58
C GLY A 163 -11.73 -38.76 13.35
N ILE A 164 -11.14 -37.56 13.36
CA ILE A 164 -11.87 -36.28 13.30
C ILE A 164 -11.69 -35.64 11.92
N SER A 165 -12.77 -35.19 11.28
CA SER A 165 -12.76 -34.28 10.14
C SER A 165 -13.00 -32.86 10.66
N PRO A 166 -11.94 -32.02 10.79
CA PRO A 166 -12.09 -30.73 11.45
C PRO A 166 -12.66 -29.66 10.52
N GLU A 167 -13.43 -28.74 11.10
CA GLU A 167 -13.64 -27.41 10.53
C GLU A 167 -12.38 -26.58 10.74
N ILE A 168 -11.57 -26.44 9.71
CA ILE A 168 -10.20 -25.90 9.81
C ILE A 168 -10.12 -24.45 10.30
N TRP A 169 -11.21 -23.68 10.22
CA TRP A 169 -11.28 -22.30 10.72
C TRP A 169 -11.87 -22.19 12.13
N ALA A 170 -12.53 -23.22 12.61
CA ALA A 170 -13.12 -23.25 13.95
C ALA A 170 -12.09 -23.67 15.00
N ALA A 171 -11.65 -22.73 15.84
CA ALA A 171 -10.63 -22.99 16.87
C ALA A 171 -11.02 -24.17 17.80
N LYS A 172 -12.31 -24.31 18.17
CA LYS A 172 -12.81 -25.42 18.98
C LYS A 172 -12.66 -26.78 18.27
N SER A 173 -12.84 -26.81 16.95
CA SER A 173 -12.69 -28.03 16.16
C SER A 173 -11.23 -28.48 16.08
N ILE A 174 -10.31 -27.52 15.91
CA ILE A 174 -8.85 -27.79 15.90
C ILE A 174 -8.37 -28.21 17.28
N ALA A 175 -8.88 -27.60 18.35
CA ALA A 175 -8.54 -28.00 19.72
C ALA A 175 -8.82 -29.50 19.96
N LYS A 176 -10.00 -30.02 19.52
CA LYS A 176 -10.33 -31.47 19.60
C LYS A 176 -9.29 -32.34 18.90
N VAL A 177 -8.77 -31.90 17.73
CA VAL A 177 -7.70 -32.61 17.02
C VAL A 177 -6.40 -32.59 17.83
N CYS A 178 -6.01 -31.44 18.38
CA CYS A 178 -4.81 -31.31 19.20
C CYS A 178 -4.92 -32.13 20.50
N ASP A 179 -6.06 -32.11 21.17
CA ASP A 179 -6.34 -32.90 22.39
C ASP A 179 -6.18 -34.40 22.10
N LYS A 180 -6.73 -34.87 20.96
CA LYS A 180 -6.58 -36.28 20.55
C LYS A 180 -5.14 -36.68 20.24
N LEU A 181 -4.31 -35.72 19.82
CA LEU A 181 -2.89 -35.93 19.53
C LEU A 181 -1.97 -35.67 20.73
N GLY A 182 -2.51 -35.22 21.88
CA GLY A 182 -1.72 -34.80 23.02
C GLY A 182 -0.85 -33.56 22.75
N VAL A 183 -1.22 -32.70 21.76
CA VAL A 183 -0.47 -31.51 21.38
C VAL A 183 -0.99 -30.29 22.11
N LYS A 184 -0.13 -29.61 22.85
CA LYS A 184 -0.45 -28.35 23.54
C LYS A 184 -0.67 -27.21 22.53
N TYR A 185 -1.58 -26.29 22.84
CA TYR A 185 -1.90 -25.13 22.03
C TYR A 185 -2.12 -23.88 22.89
N ASP A 186 -1.95 -22.70 22.25
CA ASP A 186 -2.11 -21.41 22.91
C ASP A 186 -3.57 -21.12 23.23
N ARG A 187 -3.79 -20.30 24.27
CA ARG A 187 -5.12 -19.80 24.65
C ARG A 187 -5.11 -18.29 24.70
N THR A 188 -6.27 -17.68 24.44
CA THR A 188 -6.42 -16.21 24.52
C THR A 188 -6.39 -15.76 25.98
N GLU A 189 -5.66 -14.70 26.28
CA GLU A 189 -5.50 -14.16 27.63
C GLU A 189 -6.83 -13.74 28.28
N LYS A 190 -7.73 -13.12 27.48
CA LYS A 190 -9.00 -12.57 27.99
C LYS A 190 -10.07 -13.62 28.27
N THR A 191 -10.15 -14.68 27.47
CA THR A 191 -11.28 -15.63 27.51
C THR A 191 -10.88 -17.07 27.73
N GLY A 192 -9.58 -17.40 27.75
CA GLY A 192 -9.09 -18.77 27.81
C GLY A 192 -9.45 -19.66 26.60
N ALA A 193 -10.02 -19.08 25.55
CA ALA A 193 -10.42 -19.81 24.36
C ALA A 193 -9.19 -20.31 23.57
N PRO A 194 -9.28 -21.49 22.88
CA PRO A 194 -8.20 -21.97 22.03
C PRO A 194 -7.80 -20.94 20.98
N SER A 195 -6.49 -20.77 20.78
CA SER A 195 -5.91 -19.81 19.82
C SER A 195 -4.94 -20.51 18.87
N PHE A 196 -5.19 -20.39 17.57
CA PHE A 196 -4.39 -21.01 16.50
C PHE A 196 -3.97 -19.97 15.47
N THR A 197 -2.82 -19.38 15.71
CA THR A 197 -2.20 -18.40 14.82
C THR A 197 -1.24 -19.08 13.84
N LYS A 198 -0.78 -18.34 12.82
CA LYS A 198 0.27 -18.79 11.90
C LYS A 198 1.54 -19.23 12.67
N ASN A 199 1.91 -18.50 13.71
CA ASN A 199 3.09 -18.79 14.53
C ASN A 199 2.89 -20.06 15.40
N SER A 200 1.68 -20.30 15.91
CA SER A 200 1.37 -21.54 16.65
C SER A 200 1.59 -22.78 15.79
N PHE A 201 1.15 -22.75 14.53
CA PHE A 201 1.38 -23.84 13.58
C PHE A 201 2.85 -23.98 13.16
N ALA A 202 3.57 -22.87 12.96
CA ALA A 202 4.98 -22.88 12.57
C ALA A 202 5.87 -23.53 13.64
N ARG A 203 5.57 -23.33 14.93
CA ARG A 203 6.29 -23.91 16.07
C ARG A 203 6.03 -25.41 16.24
N SER A 204 4.93 -25.95 15.72
CA SER A 204 4.59 -27.35 15.90
C SER A 204 5.49 -28.27 15.07
N LYS A 205 6.04 -29.30 15.72
CA LYS A 205 6.76 -30.40 15.05
C LYS A 205 5.83 -31.52 14.55
N ASN A 206 4.56 -31.53 14.99
CA ASN A 206 3.59 -32.56 14.66
C ASN A 206 3.09 -32.40 13.21
N LEU A 207 3.24 -33.44 12.39
CA LEU A 207 2.88 -33.42 10.97
C LEU A 207 1.38 -33.28 10.72
N VAL A 208 0.53 -33.77 11.63
CA VAL A 208 -0.93 -33.61 11.51
C VAL A 208 -1.33 -32.15 11.77
N VAL A 209 -0.71 -31.50 12.75
CA VAL A 209 -0.90 -30.06 13.00
C VAL A 209 -0.41 -29.21 11.83
N LYS A 210 0.72 -29.58 11.22
CA LYS A 210 1.18 -28.94 9.99
C LYS A 210 0.20 -29.14 8.82
N SER A 211 -0.48 -30.29 8.74
CA SER A 211 -1.53 -30.51 7.74
C SER A 211 -2.72 -29.57 7.92
N ILE A 212 -3.07 -29.16 9.15
CA ILE A 212 -4.09 -28.15 9.39
C ILE A 212 -3.65 -26.78 8.81
N ALA A 213 -2.40 -26.39 9.06
CA ALA A 213 -1.87 -25.14 8.51
C ALA A 213 -1.88 -25.15 6.97
N THR A 214 -1.47 -26.26 6.36
CA THR A 214 -1.50 -26.44 4.90
C THR A 214 -2.93 -26.39 4.37
N ALA A 215 -3.89 -27.09 5.00
CA ALA A 215 -5.31 -27.03 4.62
C ALA A 215 -5.86 -25.60 4.67
N ARG A 216 -5.59 -24.84 5.74
CA ARG A 216 -5.95 -23.42 5.83
C ARG A 216 -5.33 -22.58 4.71
N GLN A 217 -4.08 -22.85 4.37
CA GLN A 217 -3.41 -22.15 3.27
C GLN A 217 -4.09 -22.45 1.94
N MET A 218 -4.36 -23.72 1.63
CA MET A 218 -5.04 -24.12 0.39
C MET A 218 -6.44 -23.52 0.29
N ASP A 219 -7.21 -23.59 1.35
CA ASP A 219 -8.55 -23.00 1.42
C ASP A 219 -8.53 -21.48 1.21
N LYS A 220 -7.63 -20.77 1.89
CA LYS A 220 -7.45 -19.32 1.69
C LYS A 220 -7.06 -18.98 0.25
N LEU A 221 -6.12 -19.72 -0.35
CA LEU A 221 -5.68 -19.48 -1.73
C LEU A 221 -6.82 -19.72 -2.72
N LYS A 222 -7.61 -20.76 -2.51
CA LYS A 222 -8.77 -21.07 -3.34
C LYS A 222 -9.88 -20.02 -3.15
N ASN A 223 -10.37 -19.84 -1.92
CA ASN A 223 -11.59 -19.09 -1.66
C ASN A 223 -11.36 -17.57 -1.62
N THR A 224 -10.19 -17.10 -1.16
CA THR A 224 -9.91 -15.66 -1.08
C THR A 224 -9.32 -15.13 -2.39
N PHE A 225 -8.41 -15.87 -3.03
CA PHE A 225 -7.71 -15.37 -4.22
C PHE A 225 -8.35 -15.88 -5.52
N LEU A 226 -8.41 -17.19 -5.76
CA LEU A 226 -8.92 -17.69 -7.06
C LEU A 226 -10.41 -17.37 -7.26
N HIS A 227 -11.23 -17.55 -6.23
CA HIS A 227 -12.65 -17.22 -6.31
C HIS A 227 -12.86 -15.72 -6.54
N SER A 228 -12.11 -14.88 -5.82
CA SER A 228 -12.14 -13.43 -6.06
C SER A 228 -11.73 -13.08 -7.49
N ILE A 229 -10.65 -13.69 -8.00
CA ILE A 229 -10.20 -13.48 -9.39
C ILE A 229 -11.31 -13.86 -10.37
N ARG A 230 -11.91 -15.05 -10.26
CA ARG A 230 -13.02 -15.48 -11.14
C ARG A 230 -14.19 -14.50 -11.16
N ASN A 231 -14.57 -13.96 -9.99
CA ASN A 231 -15.70 -13.04 -9.90
C ASN A 231 -15.45 -11.70 -10.60
N PHE A 232 -14.19 -11.35 -10.86
CA PHE A 232 -13.82 -10.09 -11.49
C PHE A 232 -13.25 -10.27 -12.92
N VAL A 233 -13.17 -11.49 -13.43
CA VAL A 233 -12.80 -11.71 -14.84
C VAL A 233 -13.95 -11.27 -15.74
N TYR A 234 -13.64 -10.40 -16.67
CA TYR A 234 -14.55 -9.97 -17.74
C TYR A 234 -13.81 -10.06 -19.09
N ASN A 235 -14.34 -10.84 -20.03
CA ASN A 235 -13.72 -11.10 -21.33
C ASN A 235 -12.23 -11.52 -21.22
N GLY A 236 -11.91 -12.43 -20.28
CA GLY A 236 -10.56 -12.94 -20.07
C GLY A 236 -9.59 -11.94 -19.42
N ARG A 237 -10.10 -10.83 -18.85
CA ARG A 237 -9.28 -9.80 -18.19
C ARG A 237 -9.85 -9.39 -16.86
N ILE A 238 -8.98 -8.85 -16.00
CA ILE A 238 -9.34 -8.20 -14.75
C ILE A 238 -9.06 -6.69 -14.87
N HIS A 239 -10.05 -5.89 -14.50
CA HIS A 239 -10.02 -4.43 -14.53
C HIS A 239 -10.14 -3.89 -13.10
N SER A 240 -9.11 -4.10 -12.28
CA SER A 240 -9.11 -3.67 -10.89
C SER A 240 -9.30 -2.16 -10.73
N ASP A 241 -9.96 -1.76 -9.64
CA ASP A 241 -9.95 -0.36 -9.24
C ASP A 241 -8.57 0.02 -8.73
N ILE A 242 -8.03 1.12 -9.24
CA ILE A 242 -6.72 1.66 -8.87
C ILE A 242 -6.94 2.98 -8.13
N HIS A 243 -6.56 3.02 -6.86
CA HIS A 243 -6.68 4.20 -6.02
C HIS A 243 -5.34 4.93 -5.97
N GLN A 244 -5.33 6.15 -6.46
CA GLN A 244 -4.14 7.00 -6.60
C GLN A 244 -3.66 7.53 -5.24
N LEU A 245 -4.60 7.87 -4.38
CA LEU A 245 -4.41 8.35 -3.03
C LEU A 245 -5.54 7.83 -2.13
N ARG A 246 -5.51 8.17 -0.85
CA ARG A 246 -6.59 7.83 0.07
C ARG A 246 -7.88 8.52 -0.37
N GLY A 247 -8.94 7.75 -0.47
CA GLY A 247 -10.29 8.18 -0.74
C GLY A 247 -11.28 7.35 0.09
N ASP A 248 -12.57 7.53 -0.16
CA ASP A 248 -13.63 6.85 0.61
C ASP A 248 -13.63 5.32 0.41
N GLN A 249 -13.12 4.86 -0.73
CA GLN A 249 -13.07 3.44 -1.11
C GLN A 249 -11.72 2.78 -0.80
N GLY A 250 -10.80 3.46 -0.14
CA GLY A 250 -9.48 2.93 0.18
C GLY A 250 -8.35 3.88 -0.19
N GLY A 251 -7.15 3.34 -0.35
CA GLY A 251 -5.95 4.10 -0.70
C GLY A 251 -5.01 4.32 0.47
N THR A 252 -3.90 5.01 0.21
CA THR A 252 -2.84 5.26 1.18
C THR A 252 -2.58 6.74 1.38
N VAL A 253 -2.13 7.12 2.57
CA VAL A 253 -1.71 8.50 2.88
C VAL A 253 -0.28 8.80 2.40
N THR A 254 0.48 7.78 2.00
CA THR A 254 1.87 7.91 1.56
C THR A 254 2.00 8.14 0.06
N GLY A 255 0.91 8.09 -0.70
CA GLY A 255 0.92 8.20 -2.15
C GLY A 255 1.16 6.88 -2.89
N ARG A 256 1.38 5.76 -2.19
CA ARG A 256 1.37 4.44 -2.83
C ARG A 256 0.02 4.18 -3.46
N LEU A 257 0.00 3.58 -4.65
CA LEU A 257 -1.21 3.06 -5.25
C LEU A 257 -1.79 1.93 -4.39
N SER A 258 -3.09 1.76 -4.43
CA SER A 258 -3.74 0.57 -3.88
C SER A 258 -4.81 0.06 -4.83
N TYR A 259 -5.17 -1.21 -4.68
CA TYR A 259 -6.11 -1.88 -5.57
C TYR A 259 -7.31 -2.42 -4.78
N SER A 260 -8.47 -2.42 -5.44
CA SER A 260 -9.67 -3.13 -5.00
C SER A 260 -10.40 -3.76 -6.18
N HIS A 261 -11.28 -4.69 -5.93
CA HIS A 261 -12.13 -5.37 -6.91
C HIS A 261 -11.39 -6.00 -8.13
N PRO A 262 -10.42 -6.92 -7.94
CA PRO A 262 -9.79 -7.39 -6.71
C PRO A 262 -8.53 -6.62 -6.32
N ASN A 263 -8.01 -6.87 -5.09
CA ASN A 263 -6.73 -6.30 -4.68
C ASN A 263 -5.55 -7.13 -5.21
N LEU A 264 -5.00 -6.72 -6.35
CA LEU A 264 -3.88 -7.41 -6.99
C LEU A 264 -2.55 -7.27 -6.23
N GLN A 265 -2.40 -6.29 -5.34
CA GLN A 265 -1.19 -6.12 -4.54
C GLN A 265 -1.06 -7.13 -3.38
N GLN A 266 -2.14 -7.87 -3.07
CA GLN A 266 -2.12 -8.90 -2.05
C GLN A 266 -1.84 -10.31 -2.58
N LEU A 267 -1.53 -10.44 -3.87
CA LEU A 267 -1.20 -11.73 -4.48
C LEU A 267 0.02 -12.36 -3.78
N PRO A 268 -0.08 -13.62 -3.35
CA PRO A 268 1.00 -14.27 -2.61
C PRO A 268 2.21 -14.54 -3.51
N ASN A 269 3.43 -14.32 -2.98
CA ASN A 269 4.69 -14.52 -3.72
C ASN A 269 5.72 -15.40 -2.99
N TYR A 270 5.39 -15.92 -1.78
CA TYR A 270 6.37 -16.56 -0.90
C TYR A 270 6.42 -18.10 -0.96
N SER A 271 5.60 -18.72 -1.77
CA SER A 271 5.59 -20.19 -1.87
C SER A 271 5.38 -20.64 -3.30
N PRO A 272 5.79 -21.87 -3.67
CA PRO A 272 5.54 -22.41 -5.01
C PRO A 272 4.06 -22.35 -5.42
N ILE A 273 3.16 -22.53 -4.45
CA ILE A 273 1.70 -22.45 -4.69
C ILE A 273 1.26 -20.98 -4.85
N GLY A 274 1.84 -20.05 -4.08
CA GLY A 274 1.61 -18.63 -4.25
C GLY A 274 2.06 -18.13 -5.62
N MET A 275 3.21 -18.57 -6.08
CA MET A 275 3.70 -18.30 -7.44
C MET A 275 2.73 -18.85 -8.50
N GLY A 276 2.07 -19.99 -8.24
CA GLY A 276 1.01 -20.52 -9.10
C GLY A 276 -0.19 -19.57 -9.25
N ILE A 277 -0.51 -18.73 -8.25
CA ILE A 277 -1.57 -17.72 -8.40
C ILE A 277 -1.10 -16.55 -9.28
N ARG A 278 0.16 -16.15 -9.19
CA ARG A 278 0.71 -15.13 -10.07
C ARG A 278 0.78 -15.60 -11.53
N SER A 279 1.08 -16.88 -11.78
CA SER A 279 1.20 -17.44 -13.13
C SER A 279 -0.11 -17.51 -13.92
N ILE A 280 -1.28 -17.31 -13.28
CA ILE A 280 -2.56 -17.20 -14.00
C ILE A 280 -2.67 -15.89 -14.79
N PHE A 281 -1.94 -14.85 -14.40
CA PHE A 281 -1.84 -13.62 -15.17
C PHE A 281 -0.86 -13.84 -16.31
N ILE A 282 -1.29 -13.50 -17.52
CA ILE A 282 -0.54 -13.75 -18.74
C ILE A 282 -0.30 -12.46 -19.53
N PRO A 283 0.81 -12.38 -20.28
CA PRO A 283 1.09 -11.21 -21.10
C PRO A 283 0.11 -11.07 -22.27
N GLU A 284 0.20 -9.98 -23.00
CA GLU A 284 -0.46 -9.83 -24.28
C GLU A 284 0.04 -10.89 -25.27
N GLU A 285 -0.77 -11.17 -26.28
CA GLU A 285 -0.43 -12.18 -27.28
C GLU A 285 0.85 -11.83 -28.03
N GLY A 286 1.75 -12.79 -28.15
CA GLY A 286 3.07 -12.57 -28.75
C GLY A 286 4.10 -11.90 -27.84
N CYS A 287 3.73 -11.51 -26.63
CA CYS A 287 4.61 -10.87 -25.66
C CYS A 287 5.08 -11.84 -24.55
N GLN A 288 6.10 -11.42 -23.84
CA GLN A 288 6.57 -12.06 -22.60
C GLN A 288 6.13 -11.22 -21.39
N TRP A 289 6.02 -11.88 -20.23
CA TRP A 289 5.77 -11.21 -18.95
C TRP A 289 7.10 -10.68 -18.39
N GLY A 290 7.24 -9.37 -18.28
CA GLY A 290 8.37 -8.71 -17.64
C GLY A 290 7.98 -8.21 -16.24
N CYS A 291 8.79 -8.55 -15.24
CA CYS A 291 8.71 -7.98 -13.88
C CYS A 291 9.89 -7.04 -13.70
N PHE A 292 9.61 -5.76 -13.57
CA PHE A 292 10.62 -4.70 -13.41
C PHE A 292 10.54 -4.15 -12.01
N ASP A 293 11.48 -4.55 -11.15
CA ASP A 293 11.50 -4.22 -9.72
C ASP A 293 12.70 -3.32 -9.39
N TYR A 294 12.45 -2.25 -8.64
CA TYR A 294 13.56 -1.43 -8.14
C TYR A 294 14.36 -2.19 -7.10
N SER A 295 15.62 -2.50 -7.42
CA SER A 295 16.51 -3.15 -6.47
C SER A 295 16.76 -2.26 -5.26
N GLN A 296 16.20 -2.65 -4.11
CA GLN A 296 16.40 -1.96 -2.83
C GLN A 296 16.03 -0.47 -2.88
N GLN A 297 14.86 -0.13 -3.42
CA GLN A 297 14.41 1.25 -3.57
C GLN A 297 14.45 2.02 -2.25
N GLU A 298 13.87 1.48 -1.18
CA GLU A 298 13.82 2.14 0.13
C GLU A 298 15.21 2.34 0.77
N PRO A 299 16.12 1.35 0.80
CA PRO A 299 17.52 1.56 1.22
C PRO A 299 18.26 2.65 0.45
N ARG A 300 18.09 2.72 -0.89
CA ARG A 300 18.70 3.77 -1.71
C ARG A 300 18.19 5.16 -1.33
N LEU A 301 16.89 5.28 -1.08
CA LEU A 301 16.29 6.52 -0.58
C LEU A 301 16.82 6.91 0.80
N VAL A 302 17.02 5.95 1.70
CA VAL A 302 17.62 6.23 3.03
C VAL A 302 19.02 6.79 2.89
N ILE A 303 19.85 6.22 2.01
CA ILE A 303 21.21 6.71 1.76
C ILE A 303 21.16 8.12 1.13
N HIS A 304 20.35 8.33 0.10
CA HIS A 304 20.16 9.64 -0.53
C HIS A 304 19.77 10.72 0.50
N TYR A 305 18.77 10.46 1.33
CA TYR A 305 18.39 11.42 2.38
C TYR A 305 19.46 11.61 3.45
N ALA A 306 20.21 10.57 3.78
CA ALA A 306 21.29 10.68 4.76
C ALA A 306 22.46 11.55 4.21
N MET A 307 22.82 11.41 2.93
CA MET A 307 23.82 12.26 2.24
C MET A 307 23.39 13.73 2.25
N ASN A 308 22.11 14.01 2.12
CA ASN A 308 21.54 15.36 2.07
C ASN A 308 21.09 15.92 3.43
N THR A 309 21.41 15.23 4.52
CA THR A 309 21.03 15.67 5.87
C THR A 309 22.27 16.22 6.60
N PRO A 310 22.32 17.52 6.92
CA PRO A 310 23.43 18.09 7.65
C PRO A 310 23.71 17.39 8.99
N GLY A 311 24.98 17.10 9.26
CA GLY A 311 25.42 16.46 10.49
C GLY A 311 25.26 14.93 10.53
N VAL A 312 24.81 14.31 9.43
CA VAL A 312 24.82 12.85 9.29
C VAL A 312 26.21 12.41 8.77
N THR A 313 26.78 11.40 9.40
CA THR A 313 28.14 10.89 9.13
C THR A 313 28.17 9.36 9.06
N GLY A 314 29.25 8.78 8.56
CA GLY A 314 29.44 7.32 8.50
C GLY A 314 28.83 6.66 7.25
N LEU A 315 28.69 7.41 6.14
CA LEU A 315 28.13 6.92 4.88
C LEU A 315 29.18 6.41 3.88
N GLY A 316 30.47 6.80 4.05
CA GLY A 316 31.49 6.66 2.99
C GLY A 316 31.64 5.25 2.44
N GLU A 317 31.71 4.24 3.30
CA GLU A 317 31.87 2.84 2.88
C GLU A 317 30.63 2.33 2.12
N ILE A 318 29.43 2.65 2.61
CA ILE A 318 28.19 2.23 1.98
C ILE A 318 28.01 2.90 0.61
N VAL A 319 28.23 4.19 0.52
CA VAL A 319 28.17 4.94 -0.76
C VAL A 319 29.15 4.35 -1.77
N ALA A 320 30.42 4.13 -1.37
CA ALA A 320 31.43 3.54 -2.24
C ALA A 320 31.06 2.15 -2.78
N GLN A 321 30.31 1.34 -2.00
CA GLN A 321 29.82 0.05 -2.47
C GLN A 321 28.68 0.21 -3.47
N TYR A 322 27.76 1.16 -3.26
CA TYR A 322 26.69 1.44 -4.22
C TYR A 322 27.21 1.99 -5.56
N GLU A 323 28.26 2.80 -5.54
CA GLU A 323 28.93 3.31 -6.74
C GLU A 323 29.61 2.19 -7.57
N LYS A 324 30.02 1.09 -6.92
CA LYS A 324 30.61 -0.08 -7.60
C LYS A 324 29.56 -0.99 -8.29
N GLY A 325 28.28 -0.79 -8.05
CA GLY A 325 27.18 -1.41 -8.79
C GLY A 325 26.31 -2.41 -8.03
N ASP A 326 26.83 -3.47 -7.45
CA ASP A 326 26.05 -4.56 -6.85
C ASP A 326 26.01 -4.53 -5.32
N ALA A 327 25.57 -3.40 -4.76
CA ALA A 327 25.45 -3.27 -3.32
C ALA A 327 24.16 -3.93 -2.78
N ASP A 328 24.29 -4.78 -1.79
CA ASP A 328 23.19 -5.25 -0.95
C ASP A 328 23.27 -4.57 0.41
N PHE A 329 22.41 -3.56 0.63
CA PHE A 329 22.39 -2.79 1.87
C PHE A 329 22.32 -3.68 3.13
N HIS A 330 21.52 -4.75 3.07
CA HIS A 330 21.37 -5.63 4.21
C HIS A 330 22.61 -6.47 4.46
N GLN A 331 23.33 -6.87 3.40
CA GLN A 331 24.60 -7.59 3.52
C GLN A 331 25.71 -6.63 3.98
N ILE A 332 25.80 -5.44 3.40
CA ILE A 332 26.78 -4.42 3.80
C ILE A 332 26.66 -4.11 5.31
N VAL A 333 25.43 -3.89 5.77
CA VAL A 333 25.18 -3.65 7.20
C VAL A 333 25.49 -4.86 8.03
N ALA A 334 25.23 -6.06 7.55
CA ALA A 334 25.57 -7.31 8.22
C ALA A 334 27.09 -7.42 8.40
N ASP A 335 27.86 -7.18 7.34
CA ASP A 335 29.31 -7.26 7.35
C ASP A 335 29.96 -6.20 8.28
N ILE A 336 29.50 -4.95 8.20
CA ILE A 336 30.01 -3.86 9.04
C ILE A 336 29.66 -4.07 10.53
N ALA A 337 28.46 -4.57 10.79
CA ALA A 337 27.95 -4.73 12.15
C ALA A 337 28.23 -6.12 12.74
N ASP A 338 28.92 -7.01 12.04
CA ASP A 338 29.16 -8.40 12.41
C ASP A 338 27.87 -9.13 12.84
N LEU A 339 26.87 -9.10 11.91
CA LEU A 339 25.56 -9.69 12.08
C LEU A 339 25.24 -10.67 10.96
N GLU A 340 24.28 -11.57 11.19
CA GLU A 340 23.72 -12.32 10.07
C GLU A 340 22.87 -11.39 9.18
N ARG A 341 22.93 -11.58 7.85
CA ARG A 341 22.16 -10.80 6.86
C ARG A 341 20.65 -10.74 7.19
N ARG A 342 20.09 -11.84 7.71
CA ARG A 342 18.68 -11.90 8.11
C ARG A 342 18.37 -10.98 9.28
N GLU A 343 19.27 -10.90 10.26
CA GLU A 343 19.15 -10.01 11.41
C GLU A 343 19.29 -8.56 10.99
N ALA A 344 20.33 -8.24 10.21
CA ALA A 344 20.54 -6.92 9.64
C ALA A 344 19.32 -6.44 8.84
N LYS A 345 18.73 -7.30 7.99
CA LYS A 345 17.50 -7.00 7.25
C LYS A 345 16.34 -6.68 8.19
N THR A 346 16.15 -7.48 9.23
CA THR A 346 15.06 -7.30 10.20
C THR A 346 15.21 -5.99 10.97
N ILE A 347 16.44 -5.66 11.39
CA ILE A 347 16.76 -4.41 12.10
C ILE A 347 16.59 -3.22 11.17
N ASN A 348 17.14 -3.26 9.96
CA ASN A 348 17.03 -2.19 8.96
C ASN A 348 15.57 -1.82 8.71
N LEU A 349 14.76 -2.80 8.31
CA LEU A 349 13.33 -2.57 8.04
C LEU A 349 12.59 -2.13 9.31
N GLY A 350 12.87 -2.76 10.44
CA GLY A 350 12.29 -2.39 11.72
C GLY A 350 12.51 -0.92 12.07
N LEU A 351 13.74 -0.44 11.94
CA LEU A 351 14.10 0.95 12.23
C LEU A 351 13.52 1.92 11.21
N PHE A 352 13.56 1.59 9.91
CA PHE A 352 12.95 2.43 8.86
C PHE A 352 11.45 2.61 9.08
N TYR A 353 10.78 1.58 9.60
CA TYR A 353 9.36 1.63 9.90
C TYR A 353 9.01 2.14 11.32
N GLY A 354 9.98 2.66 12.05
CA GLY A 354 9.78 3.20 13.40
C GLY A 354 9.38 2.15 14.43
N MET A 355 9.86 0.93 14.25
CA MET A 355 9.58 -0.18 15.15
C MET A 355 10.30 0.04 16.49
N GLY A 356 9.56 -0.10 17.59
CA GLY A 356 10.14 -0.06 18.93
C GLY A 356 10.90 -1.35 19.25
N GLN A 357 11.82 -1.24 20.23
CA GLN A 357 12.71 -2.33 20.66
C GLN A 357 11.97 -3.65 20.95
N ALA A 358 10.89 -3.61 21.73
CA ALA A 358 10.15 -4.82 22.10
C ALA A 358 9.59 -5.58 20.89
N LYS A 359 9.11 -4.85 19.87
CA LYS A 359 8.60 -5.47 18.65
C LYS A 359 9.73 -6.01 17.77
N LEU A 360 10.86 -5.32 17.71
CA LEU A 360 12.05 -5.79 17.01
C LEU A 360 12.61 -7.06 17.64
N GLN A 361 12.73 -7.07 18.98
CA GLN A 361 13.13 -8.23 19.77
C GLN A 361 12.26 -9.46 19.46
N ALA A 362 10.93 -9.29 19.44
CA ALA A 362 10.00 -10.36 19.11
C ALA A 362 10.17 -10.86 17.66
N GLN A 363 10.49 -9.97 16.70
CA GLN A 363 10.73 -10.36 15.30
C GLN A 363 12.04 -11.13 15.10
N LEU A 364 13.07 -10.79 15.87
CA LEU A 364 14.35 -11.49 15.88
C LEU A 364 14.27 -12.84 16.61
N GLY A 365 13.21 -13.06 17.40
CA GLY A 365 13.05 -14.28 18.20
C GLY A 365 13.99 -14.33 19.41
N ILE A 366 14.40 -13.15 19.91
CA ILE A 366 15.27 -13.00 21.06
C ILE A 366 14.39 -12.88 22.31
N ASP A 367 14.54 -13.81 23.25
CA ASP A 367 13.75 -13.79 24.50
C ASP A 367 14.36 -12.83 25.55
N ASP A 368 15.67 -12.58 25.49
CA ASP A 368 16.39 -11.72 26.41
C ASP A 368 16.50 -10.28 25.92
N THR A 369 16.12 -9.34 26.81
CA THR A 369 16.15 -7.89 26.51
C THR A 369 17.56 -7.33 26.39
N ASP A 370 18.51 -7.84 27.19
CA ASP A 370 19.89 -7.33 27.21
C ASP A 370 20.62 -7.71 25.91
N THR A 371 20.40 -8.93 25.41
CA THR A 371 20.89 -9.39 24.09
C THR A 371 20.34 -8.53 22.97
N ALA A 372 19.04 -8.22 22.99
CA ALA A 372 18.43 -7.34 21.98
C ALA A 372 19.00 -5.91 22.03
N GLN A 373 19.28 -5.38 23.22
CA GLN A 373 19.89 -4.06 23.38
C GLN A 373 21.34 -4.05 22.89
N ALA A 374 22.13 -5.10 23.21
CA ALA A 374 23.50 -5.23 22.75
C ALA A 374 23.57 -5.26 21.22
N LEU A 375 22.68 -6.01 20.57
CA LEU A 375 22.55 -6.10 19.12
C LEU A 375 22.22 -4.74 18.48
N LEU A 376 21.26 -4.00 19.04
CA LEU A 376 20.93 -2.65 18.57
C LEU A 376 22.07 -1.66 18.77
N LYS A 377 22.81 -1.78 19.87
CA LYS A 377 23.99 -0.93 20.13
C LYS A 377 25.09 -1.21 19.09
N GLN A 378 25.37 -2.48 18.82
CA GLN A 378 26.31 -2.93 17.79
C GLN A 378 25.92 -2.36 16.42
N TYR A 379 24.66 -2.54 16.02
CA TYR A 379 24.11 -1.96 14.80
C TYR A 379 24.29 -0.44 14.72
N HIS A 380 23.90 0.30 15.74
CA HIS A 380 24.00 1.76 15.73
C HIS A 380 25.44 2.28 15.77
N SER A 381 26.37 1.51 16.31
CA SER A 381 27.81 1.84 16.25
C SER A 381 28.37 1.62 14.85
N ALA A 382 27.92 0.57 14.17
CA ALA A 382 28.35 0.23 12.82
C ALA A 382 27.76 1.17 11.75
N VAL A 383 26.47 1.51 11.86
CA VAL A 383 25.77 2.37 10.90
C VAL A 383 25.08 3.57 11.59
N PRO A 384 25.88 4.51 12.11
CA PRO A 384 25.37 5.63 12.90
C PRO A 384 24.45 6.56 12.13
N PHE A 385 24.61 6.68 10.81
CA PHE A 385 23.82 7.55 9.95
C PHE A 385 22.33 7.22 10.00
N VAL A 386 21.94 5.95 10.17
CA VAL A 386 20.52 5.56 10.25
C VAL A 386 19.85 6.22 11.45
N LYS A 387 20.47 6.12 12.63
CA LYS A 387 19.95 6.76 13.86
C LYS A 387 19.94 8.28 13.76
N GLN A 388 20.98 8.86 13.17
CA GLN A 388 21.11 10.30 12.97
C GLN A 388 20.03 10.83 12.02
N LEU A 389 19.77 10.12 10.90
CA LEU A 389 18.72 10.45 9.96
C LEU A 389 17.33 10.35 10.62
N ILE A 390 17.03 9.25 11.33
CA ILE A 390 15.76 9.08 12.06
C ILE A 390 15.53 10.29 12.97
N LYS A 391 16.53 10.65 13.79
CA LYS A 391 16.44 11.79 14.70
C LYS A 391 16.18 13.10 13.96
N SER A 392 16.95 13.39 12.91
CA SER A 392 16.81 14.61 12.13
C SER A 392 15.42 14.75 11.51
N VAL A 393 14.88 13.67 10.91
CA VAL A 393 13.55 13.67 10.30
C VAL A 393 12.44 13.80 11.36
N MET A 394 12.58 13.13 12.50
CA MET A 394 11.66 13.26 13.64
C MET A 394 11.66 14.69 14.21
N ASP A 395 12.82 15.29 14.41
CA ASP A 395 12.96 16.65 14.92
C ASP A 395 12.34 17.68 13.93
N ARG A 396 12.49 17.44 12.62
CA ARG A 396 11.82 18.24 11.59
C ARG A 396 10.31 18.10 11.67
N ALA A 397 9.80 16.87 11.81
CA ALA A 397 8.38 16.58 11.97
C ALA A 397 7.81 17.24 13.24
N GLN A 398 8.52 17.20 14.37
CA GLN A 398 8.13 17.87 15.59
C GLN A 398 8.07 19.39 15.44
N ARG A 399 9.12 20.01 14.87
CA ARG A 399 9.21 21.47 14.75
C ARG A 399 8.26 22.02 13.70
N LYS A 400 8.23 21.42 12.49
CA LYS A 400 7.47 21.95 11.33
C LYS A 400 6.07 21.35 11.21
N GLY A 401 5.74 20.30 11.97
CA GLY A 401 4.48 19.56 11.84
C GLY A 401 4.33 18.79 10.54
N ARG A 402 5.35 18.78 9.70
CA ARG A 402 5.32 18.09 8.39
C ARG A 402 6.72 17.76 7.88
N ILE A 403 6.77 16.76 7.00
CA ILE A 403 7.93 16.41 6.18
C ILE A 403 7.51 16.44 4.71
N ARG A 404 8.48 16.48 3.78
CA ARG A 404 8.24 16.56 2.34
C ARG A 404 9.04 15.49 1.60
N THR A 405 8.39 14.72 0.72
CA THR A 405 9.01 13.69 -0.11
C THR A 405 9.75 14.29 -1.31
N LEU A 406 10.44 13.45 -2.11
CA LEU A 406 11.12 13.86 -3.32
C LEU A 406 10.19 14.52 -4.35
N GLY A 407 8.98 13.97 -4.53
CA GLY A 407 7.96 14.53 -5.42
C GLY A 407 7.24 15.76 -4.87
N GLY A 408 7.59 16.19 -3.64
CA GLY A 408 6.98 17.37 -3.02
C GLY A 408 5.72 17.09 -2.19
N ARG A 409 5.34 15.83 -1.99
CA ARG A 409 4.21 15.42 -1.15
C ARG A 409 4.49 15.74 0.31
N TYR A 410 3.52 16.34 0.99
CA TYR A 410 3.57 16.50 2.44
C TYR A 410 3.05 15.24 3.15
N CYS A 411 3.68 14.97 4.30
CA CYS A 411 3.17 14.08 5.33
C CYS A 411 3.08 14.87 6.62
N ARG A 412 1.86 15.12 7.11
CA ARG A 412 1.57 16.00 8.25
C ARG A 412 1.42 15.22 9.54
N PHE A 413 1.72 15.92 10.64
CA PHE A 413 1.66 15.43 12.02
C PHE A 413 0.86 16.44 12.86
N ASP A 414 -0.46 16.45 12.67
CA ASP A 414 -1.35 17.48 13.22
C ASP A 414 -1.96 17.09 14.58
N MET A 415 -1.78 15.81 14.98
CA MET A 415 -2.25 15.33 16.27
C MET A 415 -1.18 15.52 17.34
N TRP A 416 -1.62 15.60 18.60
CA TRP A 416 -0.79 15.89 19.76
C TRP A 416 -0.93 14.84 20.86
N GLU A 417 0.10 14.66 21.67
CA GLU A 417 0.15 13.74 22.81
C GLU A 417 1.02 14.31 23.93
N PRO A 418 0.87 13.82 25.19
CA PRO A 418 1.76 14.21 26.29
C PRO A 418 3.22 13.90 25.97
N LYS A 419 4.14 14.73 26.47
CA LYS A 419 5.59 14.46 26.43
C LYS A 419 5.97 13.25 27.27
N GLN A 420 5.19 12.95 28.33
CA GLN A 420 5.40 11.80 29.18
C GLN A 420 5.39 10.50 28.40
N PHE A 421 6.26 9.58 28.77
CA PHE A 421 6.31 8.25 28.16
C PHE A 421 5.06 7.44 28.50
N GLY A 422 4.47 6.80 27.51
CA GLY A 422 3.27 5.97 27.67
C GLY A 422 2.48 5.81 26.35
N MET A 423 1.42 5.01 26.40
CA MET A 423 0.45 4.93 25.32
C MET A 423 -0.63 5.97 25.56
N HIS A 424 -0.71 6.98 24.69
CA HIS A 424 -1.67 8.05 24.78
C HIS A 424 -2.60 8.05 23.57
N LYS A 425 -3.86 8.45 23.77
CA LYS A 425 -4.77 8.75 22.69
C LYS A 425 -4.34 10.08 22.06
N PRO A 426 -4.12 10.13 20.74
CA PRO A 426 -3.78 11.39 20.08
C PRO A 426 -4.99 12.34 20.11
N LEU A 427 -4.72 13.62 20.37
CA LEU A 427 -5.69 14.71 20.52
C LEU A 427 -5.51 15.75 19.40
N THR A 428 -6.56 16.53 19.11
CA THR A 428 -6.38 17.75 18.30
C THR A 428 -5.57 18.80 19.10
N PHE A 429 -5.15 19.87 18.45
CA PHE A 429 -4.37 20.91 19.13
C PHE A 429 -5.18 21.52 20.28
N GLU A 430 -6.44 21.90 20.04
CA GLU A 430 -7.32 22.53 21.03
C GLU A 430 -7.60 21.60 22.22
N GLN A 431 -7.83 20.31 21.96
CA GLN A 431 -7.99 19.31 23.03
C GLN A 431 -6.71 19.15 23.85
N ALA A 432 -5.56 19.06 23.17
CA ALA A 432 -4.27 18.90 23.85
C ALA A 432 -3.87 20.15 24.66
N GLU A 433 -4.16 21.33 24.14
CA GLU A 433 -3.95 22.60 24.87
C GLU A 433 -4.77 22.62 26.16
N THR A 434 -6.04 22.21 26.08
CA THR A 434 -6.96 22.19 27.22
C THR A 434 -6.60 21.11 28.25
N GLU A 435 -6.34 19.88 27.78
CA GLU A 435 -6.16 18.71 28.65
C GLU A 435 -4.72 18.56 29.18
N ILE A 436 -3.71 18.97 28.41
CA ILE A 436 -2.30 18.73 28.70
C ILE A 436 -1.54 20.03 28.98
N GLY A 437 -1.90 21.11 28.28
CA GLY A 437 -1.18 22.38 28.27
C GLY A 437 0.01 22.41 27.31
N ILE A 438 0.24 23.56 26.65
CA ILE A 438 1.24 23.75 25.57
C ILE A 438 2.64 23.27 25.96
N GLY A 439 3.07 23.55 27.19
CA GLY A 439 4.41 23.18 27.69
C GLY A 439 4.66 21.67 27.79
N ASN A 440 3.61 20.87 27.95
CA ASN A 440 3.66 19.45 28.26
C ASN A 440 3.30 18.54 27.08
N MET A 441 2.94 19.12 25.92
CA MET A 441 2.54 18.35 24.73
C MET A 441 3.62 18.32 23.64
N LYS A 442 3.58 17.30 22.81
CA LYS A 442 4.40 17.11 21.62
C LYS A 442 3.52 16.57 20.48
N ARG A 443 3.97 16.68 19.23
CA ARG A 443 3.25 16.10 18.09
C ARG A 443 3.28 14.57 18.15
N ALA A 444 2.13 13.97 17.98
CA ALA A 444 1.95 12.51 17.97
C ALA A 444 2.51 11.89 16.68
N PHE A 445 2.85 10.60 16.75
CA PHE A 445 3.25 9.76 15.61
C PHE A 445 4.52 10.19 14.87
N THR A 446 5.31 11.13 15.37
CA THR A 446 6.53 11.59 14.67
C THR A 446 7.59 10.50 14.52
N TYR A 447 7.53 9.44 15.32
CA TYR A 447 8.36 8.23 15.14
C TYR A 447 8.12 7.53 13.78
N LYS A 448 6.99 7.79 13.11
CA LYS A 448 6.68 7.31 11.74
C LYS A 448 7.24 8.22 10.65
N ALA A 449 7.92 9.32 10.99
CA ALA A 449 8.29 10.33 10.01
C ALA A 449 9.25 9.79 8.94
N LEU A 450 10.29 9.05 9.33
CA LEU A 450 11.20 8.44 8.34
C LEU A 450 10.46 7.46 7.42
N ASN A 451 9.62 6.59 7.98
CA ASN A 451 8.81 5.67 7.19
C ASN A 451 7.94 6.39 6.14
N LYS A 452 7.20 7.43 6.57
CA LYS A 452 6.37 8.23 5.65
C LYS A 452 7.21 8.92 4.56
N LEU A 453 8.41 9.42 4.91
CA LEU A 453 9.33 10.05 3.98
C LEU A 453 9.79 9.07 2.91
N ILE A 454 10.29 7.91 3.33
CA ILE A 454 10.86 6.90 2.43
C ILE A 454 9.77 6.26 1.56
N GLN A 455 8.67 5.81 2.14
CA GLN A 455 7.58 5.21 1.36
C GLN A 455 6.92 6.20 0.39
N GLY A 456 6.76 7.46 0.80
CA GLY A 456 6.21 8.49 -0.07
C GLY A 456 7.13 8.80 -1.24
N SER A 457 8.44 8.93 -0.99
CA SER A 457 9.42 9.16 -2.05
C SER A 457 9.54 7.96 -3.01
N ALA A 458 9.46 6.74 -2.50
CA ALA A 458 9.40 5.52 -3.32
C ALA A 458 8.17 5.52 -4.24
N ALA A 459 7.01 5.89 -3.70
CA ALA A 459 5.79 6.02 -4.49
C ALA A 459 5.89 7.10 -5.58
N ASP A 460 6.50 8.25 -5.26
CA ASP A 460 6.73 9.33 -6.22
C ASP A 460 7.67 8.88 -7.35
N MET A 461 8.74 8.13 -7.05
CA MET A 461 9.66 7.55 -8.06
C MET A 461 8.92 6.57 -8.98
N THR A 462 8.17 5.63 -8.43
CA THR A 462 7.43 4.65 -9.21
C THR A 462 6.39 5.32 -10.12
N LYS A 463 5.67 6.34 -9.61
CA LYS A 463 4.73 7.13 -10.42
C LYS A 463 5.43 7.90 -11.53
N GLN A 464 6.59 8.49 -11.27
CA GLN A 464 7.36 9.17 -12.30
C GLN A 464 7.84 8.20 -13.38
N ALA A 465 8.26 6.98 -13.01
CA ALA A 465 8.58 5.92 -13.97
C ALA A 465 7.36 5.56 -14.84
N MET A 466 6.18 5.37 -14.22
CA MET A 466 4.94 5.12 -14.95
C MET A 466 4.58 6.23 -15.93
N ILE A 467 4.76 7.50 -15.55
CA ILE A 467 4.56 8.66 -16.43
C ILE A 467 5.50 8.58 -17.64
N ASN A 468 6.77 8.31 -17.39
CA ASN A 468 7.78 8.26 -18.45
C ASN A 468 7.54 7.08 -19.40
N LEU A 469 7.19 5.91 -18.88
CA LEU A 469 6.80 4.74 -19.67
C LEU A 469 5.55 5.01 -20.52
N HIS A 470 4.54 5.64 -19.93
CA HIS A 470 3.29 5.97 -20.62
C HIS A 470 3.49 6.94 -21.80
N LYS A 471 4.41 7.91 -21.66
CA LYS A 471 4.81 8.81 -22.76
C LYS A 471 5.43 8.06 -23.94
N GLU A 472 6.08 6.93 -23.68
CA GLU A 472 6.64 6.03 -24.69
C GLU A 472 5.65 4.97 -25.20
N GLY A 473 4.36 5.10 -24.83
CA GLY A 473 3.30 4.15 -25.22
C GLY A 473 3.33 2.83 -24.46
N ILE A 474 4.12 2.73 -23.40
CA ILE A 474 4.24 1.52 -22.58
C ILE A 474 3.32 1.64 -21.36
N VAL A 475 2.29 0.78 -21.30
CA VAL A 475 1.30 0.77 -20.23
C VAL A 475 1.54 -0.46 -19.35
N PRO A 476 1.87 -0.30 -18.06
CA PRO A 476 1.97 -1.42 -17.13
C PRO A 476 0.63 -2.17 -17.01
N MET A 477 0.71 -3.48 -16.79
CA MET A 477 -0.46 -4.31 -16.51
C MET A 477 -0.81 -4.28 -15.02
N ILE A 478 0.19 -4.41 -14.16
CA ILE A 478 0.05 -4.37 -12.70
C ILE A 478 1.20 -3.53 -12.14
N GLN A 479 0.95 -2.80 -11.05
CA GLN A 479 1.97 -2.15 -10.23
C GLN A 479 1.91 -2.76 -8.82
N LEU A 480 3.03 -3.28 -8.33
CA LEU A 480 3.17 -3.96 -7.05
C LEU A 480 4.26 -3.26 -6.21
N HIS A 481 3.90 -2.21 -5.50
CA HIS A 481 4.81 -1.38 -4.68
C HIS A 481 5.90 -0.70 -5.51
N ASP A 482 7.06 -1.32 -5.68
CA ASP A 482 8.24 -0.91 -6.43
C ASP A 482 8.42 -1.71 -7.74
N GLU A 483 7.55 -2.68 -8.01
CA GLU A 483 7.54 -3.54 -9.21
C GLU A 483 6.49 -3.07 -10.21
N LEU A 484 6.84 -3.08 -11.50
CA LEU A 484 5.95 -2.89 -12.63
C LEU A 484 5.93 -4.16 -13.48
N ASP A 485 4.76 -4.79 -13.58
CA ASP A 485 4.53 -5.92 -14.48
C ASP A 485 4.08 -5.41 -15.84
N ILE A 486 4.82 -5.74 -16.90
CA ILE A 486 4.63 -5.21 -18.25
C ILE A 486 4.68 -6.34 -19.27
N SER A 487 3.80 -6.31 -20.28
CA SER A 487 3.93 -7.15 -21.49
C SER A 487 5.05 -6.63 -22.37
N VAL A 488 6.07 -7.44 -22.61
CA VAL A 488 7.31 -7.08 -23.31
C VAL A 488 7.41 -7.84 -24.61
N GLU A 489 7.61 -7.12 -25.71
CA GLU A 489 7.72 -7.69 -27.05
C GLU A 489 9.09 -8.36 -27.31
N ASN A 490 10.15 -7.75 -26.76
CA ASN A 490 11.52 -8.20 -27.01
C ASN A 490 12.50 -7.60 -25.98
N GLU A 491 13.75 -8.07 -26.00
CA GLU A 491 14.83 -7.63 -25.11
C GLU A 491 15.14 -6.12 -25.25
N LYS A 492 15.04 -5.56 -26.45
CA LYS A 492 15.29 -4.12 -26.68
C LYS A 492 14.28 -3.27 -25.91
N GLN A 493 12.99 -3.68 -25.90
CA GLN A 493 11.97 -2.98 -25.12
C GLN A 493 12.20 -3.17 -23.61
N SER A 494 12.61 -4.37 -23.18
CA SER A 494 12.98 -4.62 -21.79
C SER A 494 14.09 -3.69 -21.31
N ASN A 495 15.18 -3.57 -22.09
CA ASN A 495 16.28 -2.67 -21.77
C ASN A 495 15.84 -1.20 -21.73
N LYS A 496 14.96 -0.78 -22.64
CA LYS A 496 14.39 0.57 -22.64
C LYS A 496 13.57 0.84 -21.37
N ILE A 497 12.76 -0.11 -20.93
CA ILE A 497 11.98 -0.01 -19.69
C ILE A 497 12.89 0.17 -18.47
N ILE A 498 13.96 -0.64 -18.37
CA ILE A 498 14.95 -0.57 -17.30
C ILE A 498 15.58 0.84 -17.24
N GLU A 499 16.03 1.38 -18.36
CA GLU A 499 16.64 2.72 -18.40
C GLU A 499 15.64 3.82 -18.01
N ILE A 500 14.41 3.77 -18.52
CA ILE A 500 13.35 4.73 -18.15
C ILE A 500 13.07 4.70 -16.63
N MET A 501 13.03 3.52 -16.03
CA MET A 501 12.80 3.38 -14.60
C MET A 501 14.01 3.89 -13.79
N LYS A 502 15.25 3.57 -14.18
CA LYS A 502 16.45 4.06 -13.50
C LYS A 502 16.51 5.60 -13.48
N ASP A 503 16.11 6.24 -14.58
CA ASP A 503 16.21 7.68 -14.77
C ASP A 503 14.97 8.45 -14.29
N ALA A 504 13.97 7.77 -13.72
CA ALA A 504 12.70 8.37 -13.34
C ALA A 504 12.84 9.55 -12.36
N ILE A 505 13.57 9.35 -11.28
CA ILE A 505 14.03 10.41 -10.36
C ILE A 505 15.49 10.11 -10.00
N PRO A 506 16.43 10.99 -10.32
CA PRO A 506 17.83 10.79 -9.98
C PRO A 506 18.05 10.85 -8.45
N LEU A 507 18.86 9.93 -7.95
CA LEU A 507 19.36 9.92 -6.58
C LEU A 507 20.88 10.19 -6.59
N ASP A 508 21.46 10.53 -5.43
CA ASP A 508 22.93 10.71 -5.30
C ASP A 508 23.70 9.39 -5.36
N ILE A 509 22.99 8.28 -5.38
CA ILE A 509 23.53 6.95 -5.67
C ILE A 509 22.78 6.32 -6.84
N PRO A 510 23.42 5.45 -7.65
CA PRO A 510 22.77 4.87 -8.83
C PRO A 510 21.49 4.11 -8.49
N ASN A 511 20.42 4.31 -9.26
CA ASN A 511 19.25 3.43 -9.24
C ASN A 511 19.56 2.12 -9.98
N LYS A 512 18.89 1.03 -9.58
CA LYS A 512 18.99 -0.28 -10.23
C LYS A 512 17.59 -0.90 -10.34
N VAL A 513 17.31 -1.44 -11.51
CA VAL A 513 16.08 -2.18 -11.82
C VAL A 513 16.47 -3.60 -12.27
#